data_a8b513f323c9333d72845a656994d575
#
_entry.id   a8b513f323c9333d72845a656994d575
#
_cell.length_a   1.000
_cell.length_b   1.000
_cell.length_c   1.000
_cell.angle_alpha   90.00
_cell.angle_beta   90.00
_cell.angle_gamma   90.00
#
_symmetry.space_group_name_H-M   'P 1'
#
loop_
_entity.id
_entity.type
_entity.pdbx_description
1 polymer ?
#
loop_
_entity_poly.entity_id
_entity_poly.type
_entity_poly.pdbx_seq_one_letter_code
_entity_poly.pdbx_strand_id
1 'polypeptide(L)'
;SFSAPNIARVSLLNCGLPEKAQAVTVQNNCVSSIEAISSAARFILTGEGELYLAGGTECMSRLPYTIEGSRAMKELRSMATVKAKWNDLLQSQEVAVIDAMEEGLTDPVKKINMAGTAEVCAQMYGVDRAQQDAYAHESFKRTIEGWNSGFYASHVASAGSNGSTLLDKDEYPFLREDLVAKPQMLGKAPALFDNSVYSMKDFFRDFGHHVEGKSYEEGRSKGSVTLFNSCGRSDGASAII
;
A
#
# COMPACT_ATOMS: atom_id res chain seq x y z
N SER A 1 2.19 -3.95 -12.91
CA SER A 1 0.81 -4.34 -13.28
C SER A 1 0.81 -5.59 -14.13
N PHE A 2 -0.05 -6.56 -13.81
CA PHE A 2 -0.19 -7.80 -14.58
C PHE A 2 -0.74 -7.56 -15.99
N SER A 3 -1.55 -6.53 -16.18
CA SER A 3 -2.19 -6.19 -17.45
C SER A 3 -1.37 -5.22 -18.31
N ALA A 4 -0.39 -4.55 -17.73
CA ALA A 4 0.44 -3.57 -18.43
C ALA A 4 1.85 -3.56 -17.82
N PRO A 5 2.79 -4.39 -18.35
CA PRO A 5 4.17 -4.45 -17.84
C PRO A 5 4.88 -3.08 -17.86
N ASN A 6 4.59 -2.22 -18.84
CA ASN A 6 5.00 -0.83 -18.84
C ASN A 6 3.77 0.08 -18.73
N ILE A 7 3.27 0.25 -17.51
CA ILE A 7 2.07 1.05 -17.25
C ILE A 7 2.27 2.53 -17.63
N ALA A 8 3.48 3.08 -17.47
CA ALA A 8 3.78 4.44 -17.86
C ALA A 8 3.56 4.65 -19.38
N ARG A 9 4.01 3.69 -20.22
CA ARG A 9 3.79 3.76 -21.65
C ARG A 9 2.31 3.65 -22.04
N VAL A 10 1.59 2.74 -21.39
CA VAL A 10 0.15 2.58 -21.61
C VAL A 10 -0.61 3.83 -21.22
N SER A 11 -0.29 4.44 -20.08
CA SER A 11 -0.90 5.69 -19.62
C SER A 11 -0.62 6.84 -20.59
N LEU A 12 0.62 7.01 -21.03
CA LEU A 12 1.04 8.00 -22.02
C LEU A 12 0.17 7.93 -23.28
N LEU A 13 0.02 6.74 -23.86
CA LEU A 13 -0.75 6.55 -25.08
C LEU A 13 -2.25 6.79 -24.86
N ASN A 14 -2.79 6.32 -23.74
CA ASN A 14 -4.21 6.50 -23.42
C ASN A 14 -4.58 7.98 -23.15
N CYS A 15 -3.62 8.78 -22.67
CA CYS A 15 -3.81 10.22 -22.49
C CYS A 15 -3.65 11.03 -23.79
N GLY A 16 -3.34 10.38 -24.91
CA GLY A 16 -3.14 11.07 -26.19
C GLY A 16 -1.82 11.85 -26.28
N LEU A 17 -0.88 11.58 -25.39
CA LEU A 17 0.47 12.20 -25.50
C LEU A 17 1.22 11.66 -26.72
N PRO A 18 2.20 12.41 -27.25
CA PRO A 18 2.90 12.02 -28.47
C PRO A 18 3.55 10.64 -28.38
N GLU A 19 3.31 9.78 -29.35
CA GLU A 19 3.88 8.42 -29.41
C GLU A 19 5.41 8.40 -29.37
N LYS A 20 6.06 9.47 -29.86
CA LYS A 20 7.52 9.64 -29.82
C LYS A 20 8.07 9.91 -28.42
N ALA A 21 7.23 10.33 -27.47
CA ALA A 21 7.66 10.52 -26.10
C ALA A 21 8.01 9.15 -25.47
N GLN A 22 9.12 9.10 -24.77
CA GLN A 22 9.53 7.89 -24.08
C GLN A 22 8.80 7.76 -22.75
N ALA A 23 8.60 6.54 -22.28
CA ALA A 23 8.03 6.26 -20.98
C ALA A 23 8.62 4.97 -20.41
N VAL A 24 8.97 5.01 -19.15
CA VAL A 24 9.52 3.88 -18.40
C VAL A 24 8.76 3.71 -17.09
N THR A 25 8.48 2.48 -16.73
CA THR A 25 7.91 2.15 -15.43
C THR A 25 9.02 1.90 -14.42
N VAL A 26 9.00 2.66 -13.33
CA VAL A 26 9.91 2.49 -12.21
C VAL A 26 9.21 1.63 -11.14
N GLN A 27 9.90 0.64 -10.61
CA GLN A 27 9.40 -0.21 -9.53
C GLN A 27 10.43 -0.30 -8.40
N ASN A 28 10.06 0.27 -7.27
CA ASN A 28 10.81 0.22 -6.03
C ASN A 28 9.83 0.20 -4.83
N ASN A 29 8.82 -0.67 -4.89
CA ASN A 29 7.74 -0.79 -3.91
C ASN A 29 7.13 0.58 -3.54
N CYS A 30 6.93 0.86 -2.27
CA CYS A 30 6.29 2.10 -1.78
C CYS A 30 7.08 3.37 -2.09
N VAL A 31 8.36 3.29 -2.47
CA VAL A 31 9.19 4.45 -2.82
C VAL A 31 9.32 4.67 -4.34
N SER A 32 8.56 3.94 -5.15
CA SER A 32 8.61 4.04 -6.62
C SER A 32 8.38 5.46 -7.13
N SER A 33 7.45 6.22 -6.55
CA SER A 33 7.16 7.59 -6.98
C SER A 33 8.32 8.55 -6.68
N ILE A 34 8.97 8.41 -5.52
CA ILE A 34 10.16 9.21 -5.18
C ILE A 34 11.31 8.87 -6.15
N GLU A 35 11.50 7.59 -6.48
CA GLU A 35 12.51 7.18 -7.45
C GLU A 35 12.20 7.69 -8.86
N ALA A 36 10.93 7.73 -9.27
CA ALA A 36 10.52 8.31 -10.55
C ALA A 36 10.85 9.82 -10.61
N ILE A 37 10.54 10.57 -9.55
CA ILE A 37 10.85 12.01 -9.45
C ILE A 37 12.37 12.22 -9.45
N SER A 38 13.12 11.46 -8.67
CA SER A 38 14.58 11.54 -8.60
C SER A 38 15.23 11.21 -9.95
N SER A 39 14.69 10.23 -10.67
CA SER A 39 15.16 9.88 -12.02
C SER A 39 14.90 11.00 -13.01
N ALA A 40 13.71 11.60 -13.02
CA ALA A 40 13.38 12.75 -13.85
C ALA A 40 14.32 13.94 -13.57
N ALA A 41 14.55 14.24 -12.30
CA ALA A 41 15.48 15.30 -11.91
C ALA A 41 16.92 15.03 -12.38
N ARG A 42 17.40 13.79 -12.26
CA ARG A 42 18.73 13.39 -12.77
C ARG A 42 18.83 13.57 -14.29
N PHE A 43 17.81 13.15 -15.06
CA PHE A 43 17.81 13.30 -16.51
C PHE A 43 17.82 14.78 -16.96
N ILE A 44 17.11 15.65 -16.23
CA ILE A 44 17.17 17.10 -16.50
C ILE A 44 18.60 17.64 -16.22
N LEU A 45 19.18 17.26 -15.07
CA LEU A 45 20.51 17.71 -14.67
C LEU A 45 21.62 17.21 -15.61
N THR A 46 21.45 16.05 -16.24
CA THR A 46 22.41 15.48 -17.22
C THR A 46 22.16 15.94 -18.64
N GLY A 47 21.11 16.76 -18.87
CA GLY A 47 20.79 17.28 -20.21
C GLY A 47 20.13 16.28 -21.15
N GLU A 48 19.57 15.18 -20.60
CA GLU A 48 18.88 14.16 -21.41
C GLU A 48 17.46 14.57 -21.81
N GLY A 49 16.96 15.68 -21.26
CA GLY A 49 15.66 16.29 -21.60
C GLY A 49 15.37 17.48 -20.70
N GLU A 50 14.38 18.27 -21.10
CA GLU A 50 14.03 19.53 -20.42
C GLU A 50 12.70 19.43 -19.64
N LEU A 51 11.86 18.44 -19.95
CA LEU A 51 10.54 18.28 -19.37
C LEU A 51 10.22 16.80 -19.14
N TYR A 52 9.86 16.47 -17.94
CA TYR A 52 9.47 15.11 -17.53
C TYR A 52 8.17 15.15 -16.75
N LEU A 53 7.34 14.13 -16.97
CA LEU A 53 6.17 13.82 -16.16
C LEU A 53 6.52 12.61 -15.27
N ALA A 54 6.59 12.79 -13.98
CA ALA A 54 6.76 11.74 -13.00
C ALA A 54 5.43 11.49 -12.26
N GLY A 55 5.05 10.24 -12.10
CA GLY A 55 3.79 9.91 -11.45
C GLY A 55 3.72 8.47 -11.00
N GLY A 56 2.63 8.12 -10.36
CA GLY A 56 2.34 6.76 -9.92
C GLY A 56 0.86 6.49 -9.84
N THR A 57 0.52 5.22 -9.96
CA THR A 57 -0.85 4.73 -9.77
C THR A 57 -0.82 3.38 -9.09
N GLU A 58 -1.75 3.17 -8.18
CA GLU A 58 -2.00 1.88 -7.56
C GLU A 58 -3.49 1.63 -7.46
N CYS A 59 -3.90 0.38 -7.66
CA CYS A 59 -5.27 -0.06 -7.55
C CYS A 59 -5.32 -1.34 -6.71
N MET A 60 -5.25 -1.16 -5.40
CA MET A 60 -5.21 -2.26 -4.44
C MET A 60 -6.52 -3.04 -4.42
N SER A 61 -7.65 -2.37 -4.69
CA SER A 61 -8.98 -3.01 -4.77
C SER A 61 -9.11 -4.02 -5.91
N ARG A 62 -8.20 -4.00 -6.89
CA ARG A 62 -8.20 -4.87 -8.06
C ARG A 62 -6.98 -5.78 -8.17
N LEU A 63 -6.23 -5.93 -7.11
CA LEU A 63 -5.14 -6.90 -7.08
C LEU A 63 -5.70 -8.32 -7.24
N PRO A 64 -5.08 -9.14 -8.09
CA PRO A 64 -5.58 -10.48 -8.37
C PRO A 64 -5.19 -11.47 -7.28
N TYR A 65 -5.91 -12.57 -7.23
CA TYR A 65 -5.33 -13.83 -6.74
C TYR A 65 -4.52 -14.45 -7.86
N THR A 66 -3.32 -14.90 -7.55
CA THR A 66 -2.44 -15.57 -8.51
C THR A 66 -2.41 -17.06 -8.24
N ILE A 67 -2.25 -17.84 -9.29
CA ILE A 67 -2.03 -19.27 -9.19
C ILE A 67 -0.55 -19.51 -9.38
N GLU A 68 0.13 -19.95 -8.33
CA GLU A 68 1.52 -20.37 -8.41
C GLU A 68 1.60 -21.87 -8.63
N GLY A 69 2.43 -22.25 -9.59
CA GLY A 69 2.67 -23.64 -9.93
C GLY A 69 3.61 -23.73 -11.14
N SER A 70 4.13 -24.92 -11.41
CA SER A 70 5.04 -25.12 -12.52
C SER A 70 4.32 -25.03 -13.87
N ARG A 71 4.72 -24.10 -14.73
CA ARG A 71 4.28 -24.09 -16.14
C ARG A 71 4.74 -25.30 -16.94
N ALA A 72 5.64 -26.13 -16.38
CA ALA A 72 5.96 -27.42 -16.93
C ALA A 72 4.82 -28.42 -16.80
N MET A 73 3.92 -28.23 -15.84
CA MET A 73 2.70 -29.04 -15.71
C MET A 73 1.82 -28.82 -16.94
N LYS A 74 1.37 -29.91 -17.53
CA LYS A 74 0.54 -29.89 -18.74
C LYS A 74 -0.76 -29.10 -18.53
N GLU A 75 -1.33 -29.20 -17.33
CA GLU A 75 -2.56 -28.58 -16.90
C GLU A 75 -2.49 -27.05 -16.88
N LEU A 76 -1.30 -26.49 -16.60
CA LEU A 76 -1.10 -25.02 -16.50
C LEU A 76 -0.63 -24.37 -17.80
N ARG A 77 -0.51 -25.14 -18.90
CA ARG A 77 -0.05 -24.62 -20.19
C ARG A 77 -1.13 -23.83 -20.94
N SER A 78 -2.40 -24.07 -20.65
CA SER A 78 -3.49 -23.40 -21.33
C SER A 78 -4.62 -23.03 -20.35
N MET A 79 -5.22 -21.85 -20.54
CA MET A 79 -6.37 -21.41 -19.74
C MET A 79 -7.60 -22.29 -19.93
N ALA A 80 -7.76 -22.93 -21.10
CA ALA A 80 -8.87 -23.88 -21.32
C ALA A 80 -8.71 -25.10 -20.40
N THR A 81 -7.51 -25.64 -20.28
CA THR A 81 -7.22 -26.76 -19.40
C THR A 81 -7.35 -26.37 -17.92
N VAL A 82 -6.84 -25.18 -17.54
CA VAL A 82 -6.97 -24.64 -16.18
C VAL A 82 -8.44 -24.53 -15.80
N LYS A 83 -9.28 -23.94 -16.67
CA LYS A 83 -10.73 -23.81 -16.42
C LYS A 83 -11.43 -25.17 -16.27
N ALA A 84 -11.09 -26.12 -17.13
CA ALA A 84 -11.71 -27.44 -17.13
C ALA A 84 -11.36 -28.27 -15.88
N LYS A 85 -10.18 -28.08 -15.32
CA LYS A 85 -9.67 -28.84 -14.17
C LYS A 85 -9.52 -27.99 -12.91
N TRP A 86 -10.26 -26.88 -12.81
CA TRP A 86 -10.10 -25.91 -11.73
C TRP A 86 -10.17 -26.52 -10.32
N ASN A 87 -11.18 -27.33 -10.08
CA ASN A 87 -11.36 -27.96 -8.77
C ASN A 87 -10.23 -28.95 -8.43
N ASP A 88 -9.78 -29.72 -9.42
CA ASP A 88 -8.70 -30.69 -9.23
C ASP A 88 -7.38 -29.97 -8.93
N LEU A 89 -7.11 -28.86 -9.63
CA LEU A 89 -5.92 -28.03 -9.42
C LEU A 89 -5.92 -27.40 -8.04
N LEU A 90 -7.06 -26.87 -7.57
CA LEU A 90 -7.15 -26.27 -6.23
C LEU A 90 -6.98 -27.29 -5.09
N GLN A 91 -7.31 -28.56 -5.35
CA GLN A 91 -7.13 -29.65 -4.37
C GLN A 91 -5.73 -30.28 -4.45
N SER A 92 -4.97 -30.01 -5.52
CA SER A 92 -3.61 -30.49 -5.65
C SER A 92 -2.65 -29.71 -4.76
N GLN A 93 -1.69 -30.38 -4.14
CA GLN A 93 -0.61 -29.70 -3.40
C GLN A 93 0.45 -29.05 -4.30
N GLU A 94 0.30 -29.19 -5.62
CA GLU A 94 1.24 -28.68 -6.63
C GLU A 94 0.93 -27.26 -7.09
N VAL A 95 -0.25 -26.73 -6.69
CA VAL A 95 -0.74 -25.41 -7.05
C VAL A 95 -1.15 -24.66 -5.80
N ALA A 96 -0.64 -23.45 -5.64
CA ALA A 96 -1.05 -22.54 -4.58
C ALA A 96 -1.84 -21.37 -5.16
N VAL A 97 -2.88 -20.92 -4.43
CA VAL A 97 -3.58 -19.66 -4.71
C VAL A 97 -3.02 -18.62 -3.75
N ILE A 98 -2.46 -17.56 -4.31
CA ILE A 98 -1.77 -16.52 -3.56
C ILE A 98 -2.56 -15.22 -3.68
N ASP A 99 -2.84 -14.59 -2.54
CA ASP A 99 -3.36 -13.23 -2.51
C ASP A 99 -2.22 -12.25 -2.81
N ALA A 100 -2.25 -11.63 -3.98
CA ALA A 100 -1.21 -10.71 -4.40
C ALA A 100 -1.11 -9.45 -3.51
N MET A 101 -2.18 -9.10 -2.79
CA MET A 101 -2.16 -7.99 -1.84
C MET A 101 -1.37 -8.37 -0.58
N GLU A 102 -1.66 -9.50 0.02
CA GLU A 102 -0.96 -9.95 1.23
C GLU A 102 0.52 -10.25 0.92
N GLU A 103 0.81 -10.84 -0.24
CA GLU A 103 2.19 -11.08 -0.67
C GLU A 103 2.94 -9.76 -0.89
N GLY A 104 2.31 -8.77 -1.56
CA GLY A 104 2.90 -7.45 -1.79
C GLY A 104 3.13 -6.62 -0.52
N LEU A 105 2.39 -6.91 0.56
CA LEU A 105 2.50 -6.26 1.87
C LEU A 105 3.30 -7.07 2.89
N THR A 106 3.88 -8.20 2.49
CA THR A 106 4.71 -9.04 3.34
C THR A 106 6.15 -9.04 2.84
N ASP A 107 7.09 -8.76 3.73
CA ASP A 107 8.52 -8.82 3.41
C ASP A 107 8.89 -10.27 3.03
N PRO A 108 9.42 -10.50 1.80
CA PRO A 108 9.72 -11.85 1.34
C PRO A 108 10.92 -12.49 2.04
N VAL A 109 11.79 -11.68 2.66
CA VAL A 109 13.00 -12.12 3.35
C VAL A 109 12.70 -12.41 4.82
N LYS A 110 12.05 -11.47 5.49
CA LYS A 110 11.77 -11.53 6.93
C LYS A 110 10.44 -12.20 7.26
N LYS A 111 9.58 -12.44 6.25
CA LYS A 111 8.27 -13.06 6.40
C LYS A 111 7.36 -12.35 7.40
N ILE A 112 7.46 -11.03 7.48
CA ILE A 112 6.66 -10.17 8.33
C ILE A 112 5.86 -9.19 7.46
N ASN A 113 4.59 -8.99 7.76
CA ASN A 113 3.79 -8.01 7.05
C ASN A 113 4.12 -6.58 7.50
N MET A 114 3.66 -5.57 6.73
CA MET A 114 4.02 -4.17 7.00
C MET A 114 3.50 -3.66 8.34
N ALA A 115 2.36 -4.13 8.83
CA ALA A 115 1.88 -3.78 10.17
C ALA A 115 2.81 -4.33 11.27
N GLY A 116 3.28 -5.57 11.11
CA GLY A 116 4.29 -6.17 11.99
C GLY A 116 5.62 -5.42 11.93
N THR A 117 6.06 -5.02 10.74
CA THR A 117 7.25 -4.18 10.57
C THR A 117 7.12 -2.85 11.32
N ALA A 118 5.95 -2.22 11.24
CA ALA A 118 5.67 -0.99 11.98
C ALA A 118 5.74 -1.21 13.51
N GLU A 119 5.19 -2.33 14.00
CA GLU A 119 5.28 -2.67 15.43
C GLU A 119 6.73 -2.95 15.86
N VAL A 120 7.53 -3.66 15.03
CA VAL A 120 8.98 -3.84 15.28
C VAL A 120 9.67 -2.47 15.41
N CYS A 121 9.43 -1.56 14.47
CA CYS A 121 10.00 -0.20 14.52
C CYS A 121 9.56 0.56 15.77
N ALA A 122 8.27 0.47 16.14
CA ALA A 122 7.74 1.11 17.33
C ALA A 122 8.44 0.60 18.60
N GLN A 123 8.64 -0.71 18.70
CA GLN A 123 9.35 -1.31 19.83
C GLN A 123 10.83 -0.93 19.84
N MET A 124 11.50 -0.95 18.68
CA MET A 124 12.94 -0.59 18.58
C MET A 124 13.20 0.87 18.99
N TYR A 125 12.41 1.79 18.47
CA TYR A 125 12.63 3.23 18.65
C TYR A 125 11.88 3.83 19.83
N GLY A 126 11.07 3.04 20.55
CA GLY A 126 10.31 3.50 21.70
C GLY A 126 9.20 4.48 21.32
N VAL A 127 8.60 4.32 20.14
CA VAL A 127 7.47 5.12 19.69
C VAL A 127 6.18 4.50 20.25
N ASP A 128 5.62 5.13 21.26
CA ASP A 128 4.45 4.60 21.96
C ASP A 128 3.13 4.84 21.22
N ARG A 129 2.09 4.21 21.71
CA ARG A 129 0.74 4.30 21.16
C ARG A 129 0.21 5.74 21.12
N ALA A 130 0.46 6.53 22.16
CA ALA A 130 -0.04 7.89 22.26
C ALA A 130 0.61 8.81 21.22
N GLN A 131 1.91 8.64 20.98
CA GLN A 131 2.65 9.37 19.94
C GLN A 131 2.11 9.02 18.54
N GLN A 132 1.87 7.74 18.25
CA GLN A 132 1.33 7.28 16.97
C GLN A 132 -0.08 7.81 16.74
N ASP A 133 -0.96 7.72 17.73
CA ASP A 133 -2.33 8.21 17.64
C ASP A 133 -2.37 9.73 17.48
N ALA A 134 -1.53 10.48 18.18
CA ALA A 134 -1.44 11.93 18.04
C ALA A 134 -0.99 12.35 16.64
N TYR A 135 0.00 11.66 16.08
CA TYR A 135 0.46 11.92 14.70
C TYR A 135 -0.65 11.61 13.68
N ALA A 136 -1.30 10.45 13.80
CA ALA A 136 -2.37 10.06 12.89
C ALA A 136 -3.57 11.02 12.99
N HIS A 137 -3.96 11.40 14.19
CA HIS A 137 -5.01 12.38 14.43
C HIS A 137 -4.73 13.71 13.73
N GLU A 138 -3.54 14.25 13.92
CA GLU A 138 -3.15 15.52 13.29
C GLU A 138 -3.11 15.41 11.76
N SER A 139 -2.65 14.28 11.22
CA SER A 139 -2.64 14.02 9.78
C SER A 139 -4.06 14.02 9.18
N PHE A 140 -5.00 13.29 9.78
CA PHE A 140 -6.40 13.29 9.35
C PHE A 140 -7.04 14.68 9.48
N LYS A 141 -6.83 15.35 10.61
CA LYS A 141 -7.34 16.70 10.85
C LYS A 141 -6.90 17.67 9.76
N ARG A 142 -5.61 17.76 9.46
CA ARG A 142 -5.07 18.62 8.41
C ARG A 142 -5.65 18.31 7.03
N THR A 143 -5.82 17.03 6.73
CA THR A 143 -6.39 16.61 5.45
C THR A 143 -7.86 17.05 5.33
N ILE A 144 -8.66 16.83 6.37
CA ILE A 144 -10.07 17.25 6.40
C ILE A 144 -10.18 18.78 6.31
N GLU A 145 -9.37 19.52 7.07
CA GLU A 145 -9.30 20.99 6.99
C GLU A 145 -8.87 21.49 5.61
N GLY A 146 -7.91 20.83 4.97
CA GLY A 146 -7.47 21.12 3.61
C GLY A 146 -8.60 20.94 2.58
N TRP A 147 -9.38 19.88 2.69
CA TRP A 147 -10.57 19.70 1.86
C TRP A 147 -11.63 20.77 2.12
N ASN A 148 -11.97 21.03 3.37
CA ASN A 148 -13.00 21.98 3.76
C ASN A 148 -12.64 23.42 3.40
N SER A 149 -11.36 23.77 3.40
CA SER A 149 -10.87 25.10 3.01
C SER A 149 -10.72 25.30 1.50
N GLY A 150 -10.91 24.24 0.68
CA GLY A 150 -10.70 24.28 -0.76
C GLY A 150 -9.22 24.20 -1.18
N PHE A 151 -8.29 23.90 -0.27
CA PHE A 151 -6.87 23.79 -0.59
C PHE A 151 -6.60 22.80 -1.72
N TYR A 152 -7.33 21.70 -1.77
CA TYR A 152 -7.14 20.67 -2.80
C TYR A 152 -7.83 20.95 -4.14
N ALA A 153 -8.66 21.98 -4.25
CA ALA A 153 -9.48 22.25 -5.45
C ALA A 153 -8.66 22.42 -6.74
N SER A 154 -7.42 22.93 -6.63
CA SER A 154 -6.51 23.10 -7.77
C SER A 154 -5.55 21.93 -7.99
N HIS A 155 -5.53 20.95 -7.10
CA HIS A 155 -4.55 19.86 -7.11
C HIS A 155 -5.18 18.49 -7.37
N VAL A 156 -6.48 18.34 -7.09
CA VAL A 156 -7.18 17.07 -7.22
C VAL A 156 -8.12 17.11 -8.41
N ALA A 157 -7.94 16.17 -9.33
CA ALA A 157 -8.84 15.97 -10.45
C ALA A 157 -9.93 14.95 -10.06
N SER A 158 -11.17 15.21 -10.44
CA SER A 158 -12.25 14.24 -10.26
C SER A 158 -11.99 12.99 -11.10
N ALA A 159 -12.19 11.82 -10.51
CA ALA A 159 -12.14 10.56 -11.20
C ALA A 159 -13.53 10.15 -11.73
N GLY A 160 -13.58 9.63 -12.95
CA GLY A 160 -14.83 9.20 -13.55
C GLY A 160 -14.65 8.51 -14.89
N SER A 161 -15.74 8.04 -15.47
CA SER A 161 -15.76 7.46 -16.80
C SER A 161 -17.03 7.83 -17.55
N ASN A 162 -16.94 7.90 -18.89
CA ASN A 162 -18.08 8.17 -19.77
C ASN A 162 -18.89 9.44 -19.42
N GLY A 163 -18.19 10.50 -18.95
CA GLY A 163 -18.83 11.77 -18.61
C GLY A 163 -19.52 11.82 -17.25
N SER A 164 -19.44 10.76 -16.45
CA SER A 164 -19.91 10.75 -15.07
C SER A 164 -18.74 10.83 -14.09
N THR A 165 -18.87 11.69 -13.07
CA THR A 165 -17.94 11.73 -11.94
C THR A 165 -18.29 10.58 -10.98
N LEU A 166 -17.33 9.71 -10.72
CA LEU A 166 -17.45 8.63 -9.74
C LEU A 166 -16.94 9.08 -8.37
N LEU A 167 -15.89 9.89 -8.37
CA LEU A 167 -15.21 10.36 -7.17
C LEU A 167 -14.69 11.77 -7.42
N ASP A 168 -15.05 12.73 -6.57
CA ASP A 168 -14.61 14.13 -6.65
C ASP A 168 -13.73 14.57 -5.49
N LYS A 169 -13.60 13.73 -4.49
CA LYS A 169 -12.69 13.93 -3.35
C LYS A 169 -12.24 12.60 -2.76
N ASP A 170 -11.17 12.63 -1.99
CA ASP A 170 -10.73 11.49 -1.21
C ASP A 170 -11.71 11.24 -0.05
N GLU A 171 -12.37 10.10 -0.03
CA GLU A 171 -13.32 9.72 1.01
C GLU A 171 -12.67 9.21 2.29
N TYR A 172 -11.45 8.68 2.20
CA TYR A 172 -10.81 7.99 3.32
C TYR A 172 -10.64 8.86 4.59
N PRO A 173 -10.21 10.12 4.52
CA PRO A 173 -10.12 10.98 5.71
C PRO A 173 -11.47 11.20 6.38
N PHE A 174 -12.54 11.31 5.60
CA PHE A 174 -13.90 11.56 6.11
C PHE A 174 -14.51 10.32 6.79
N LEU A 175 -14.08 9.11 6.44
CA LEU A 175 -14.42 7.89 7.18
C LEU A 175 -13.86 7.89 8.62
N ARG A 176 -12.92 8.79 8.93
CA ARG A 176 -12.30 8.96 10.24
C ARG A 176 -12.72 10.24 10.96
N GLU A 177 -13.61 11.05 10.40
CA GLU A 177 -14.00 12.35 10.92
C GLU A 177 -14.54 12.28 12.35
N ASP A 178 -15.36 11.30 12.66
CA ASP A 178 -15.87 11.07 14.02
C ASP A 178 -14.75 10.80 15.05
N LEU A 179 -13.71 10.07 14.65
CA LEU A 179 -12.56 9.80 15.53
C LEU A 179 -11.66 11.04 15.68
N VAL A 180 -11.55 11.85 14.64
CA VAL A 180 -10.84 13.14 14.70
C VAL A 180 -11.57 14.10 15.61
N ALA A 181 -12.91 14.14 15.58
CA ALA A 181 -13.73 14.97 16.47
C ALA A 181 -13.71 14.49 17.92
N LYS A 182 -13.40 13.23 18.18
CA LYS A 182 -13.42 12.60 19.51
C LYS A 182 -12.10 11.87 19.81
N PRO A 183 -10.95 12.58 19.91
CA PRO A 183 -9.63 11.96 20.04
C PRO A 183 -9.49 11.05 21.27
N GLN A 184 -10.28 11.27 22.32
CA GLN A 184 -10.31 10.40 23.49
C GLN A 184 -10.77 8.96 23.19
N MET A 185 -11.36 8.71 22.02
CA MET A 185 -11.75 7.37 21.60
C MET A 185 -10.58 6.57 21.02
N LEU A 186 -9.51 7.22 20.57
CA LEU A 186 -8.37 6.57 19.91
C LEU A 186 -7.68 5.57 20.83
N GLY A 187 -7.46 5.94 22.09
CA GLY A 187 -6.85 5.05 23.07
C GLY A 187 -7.63 3.75 23.35
N LYS A 188 -8.92 3.68 22.93
CA LYS A 188 -9.77 2.50 23.09
C LYS A 188 -9.70 1.54 21.89
N ALA A 189 -9.12 1.97 20.76
CA ALA A 189 -8.99 1.11 19.59
C ALA A 189 -8.05 -0.07 19.91
N PRO A 190 -8.42 -1.31 19.56
CA PRO A 190 -7.57 -2.47 19.83
C PRO A 190 -6.27 -2.38 19.03
N ALA A 191 -5.15 -2.73 19.65
CA ALA A 191 -3.90 -2.91 18.95
C ALA A 191 -3.95 -4.17 18.10
N LEU A 192 -3.25 -4.17 16.96
CA LEU A 192 -3.18 -5.32 16.06
C LEU A 192 -2.40 -6.49 16.68
N PHE A 193 -1.40 -6.19 17.50
CA PHE A 193 -0.49 -7.15 18.11
C PHE A 193 -0.56 -7.14 19.66
N ASP A 194 -1.69 -6.80 20.25
CA ASP A 194 -1.90 -6.87 21.70
C ASP A 194 -3.40 -7.00 21.99
N ASN A 195 -3.95 -8.13 21.64
CA ASN A 195 -5.37 -8.41 21.80
C ASN A 195 -5.59 -9.87 22.24
N SER A 196 -6.84 -10.28 22.35
CA SER A 196 -7.21 -11.64 22.82
C SER A 196 -6.82 -12.77 21.85
N VAL A 197 -6.55 -12.46 20.59
CA VAL A 197 -6.20 -13.45 19.56
C VAL A 197 -4.69 -13.55 19.38
N TYR A 198 -3.99 -12.43 19.46
CA TYR A 198 -2.55 -12.36 19.26
C TYR A 198 -1.93 -11.35 20.24
N SER A 199 -1.26 -11.87 21.25
CA SER A 199 -0.68 -11.09 22.34
C SER A 199 0.71 -10.53 21.98
N MET A 200 1.20 -9.54 22.74
CA MET A 200 2.59 -9.08 22.62
C MET A 200 3.61 -10.17 22.94
N LYS A 201 3.24 -11.14 23.78
CA LYS A 201 4.09 -12.32 24.02
C LYS A 201 4.25 -13.15 22.74
N ASP A 202 3.17 -13.36 21.98
CA ASP A 202 3.20 -14.02 20.70
C ASP A 202 4.01 -13.22 19.67
N PHE A 203 3.83 -11.93 19.64
CA PHE A 203 4.59 -11.04 18.77
C PHE A 203 6.11 -11.15 19.04
N PHE A 204 6.53 -11.10 20.28
CA PHE A 204 7.95 -11.25 20.61
C PHE A 204 8.49 -12.68 20.40
N ARG A 205 7.64 -13.71 20.54
CA ARG A 205 8.01 -15.07 20.16
C ARG A 205 8.31 -15.17 18.67
N ASP A 206 7.45 -14.59 17.84
CA ASP A 206 7.51 -14.76 16.38
C ASP A 206 8.46 -13.74 15.73
N PHE A 207 8.50 -12.50 16.21
CA PHE A 207 9.20 -11.39 15.59
C PHE A 207 10.22 -10.68 16.52
N GLY A 208 10.34 -11.09 17.77
CA GLY A 208 11.23 -10.44 18.74
C GLY A 208 12.70 -10.44 18.31
N HIS A 209 13.11 -11.41 17.49
CA HIS A 209 14.45 -11.45 16.92
C HIS A 209 14.76 -10.29 15.94
N HIS A 210 13.75 -9.54 15.50
CA HIS A 210 13.92 -8.32 14.73
C HIS A 210 13.97 -7.06 15.61
N VAL A 211 13.64 -7.17 16.90
CA VAL A 211 13.64 -6.04 17.85
C VAL A 211 14.96 -6.03 18.61
N GLU A 212 15.96 -5.36 18.06
CA GLU A 212 17.29 -5.31 18.64
C GLU A 212 17.30 -4.72 20.06
N GLY A 213 18.00 -5.40 20.96
CA GLY A 213 18.23 -4.93 22.32
C GLY A 213 17.00 -4.96 23.24
N LYS A 214 15.88 -5.55 22.82
CA LYS A 214 14.65 -5.64 23.61
C LYS A 214 14.10 -7.05 23.62
N SER A 215 13.44 -7.40 24.72
CA SER A 215 12.73 -8.66 24.91
C SER A 215 11.34 -8.38 25.45
N TYR A 216 10.47 -9.38 25.39
CA TYR A 216 9.14 -9.29 26.01
C TYR A 216 9.27 -9.08 27.53
N GLU A 217 8.59 -8.06 28.03
CA GLU A 217 8.44 -7.78 29.47
C GLU A 217 6.95 -7.78 29.81
N GLU A 218 6.54 -8.73 30.67
CA GLU A 218 5.15 -8.85 31.08
C GLU A 218 4.63 -7.56 31.72
N GLY A 219 3.46 -7.11 31.27
CA GLY A 219 2.82 -5.88 31.74
C GLY A 219 3.43 -4.57 31.22
N ARG A 220 4.62 -4.62 30.61
CA ARG A 220 5.31 -3.44 30.04
C ARG A 220 5.27 -3.41 28.52
N SER A 221 5.49 -4.56 27.87
CA SER A 221 5.38 -4.64 26.41
C SER A 221 3.93 -4.47 25.99
N LYS A 222 3.64 -3.43 25.25
CA LYS A 222 2.30 -3.07 24.77
C LYS A 222 2.31 -2.90 23.26
N GLY A 223 1.26 -3.38 22.59
CA GLY A 223 1.02 -3.14 21.19
C GLY A 223 0.62 -1.69 20.92
N SER A 224 1.14 -1.13 19.87
CA SER A 224 0.97 0.29 19.53
C SER A 224 0.27 0.53 18.20
N VAL A 225 0.47 -0.35 17.22
CA VAL A 225 -0.12 -0.23 15.87
C VAL A 225 -1.60 -0.63 15.90
N THR A 226 -2.44 0.21 15.30
CA THR A 226 -3.89 0.01 15.19
C THR A 226 -4.36 0.30 13.76
N LEU A 227 -5.62 -0.03 13.46
CA LEU A 227 -6.23 0.35 12.19
C LEU A 227 -6.39 1.88 12.01
N PHE A 228 -6.38 2.65 13.11
CA PHE A 228 -6.48 4.11 13.02
C PHE A 228 -5.13 4.75 12.67
N ASN A 229 -4.05 4.33 13.32
CA ASN A 229 -2.72 4.88 13.11
C ASN A 229 -1.93 4.17 12.00
N SER A 230 -2.61 3.33 11.23
CA SER A 230 -2.11 2.69 9.99
C SER A 230 -2.76 3.34 8.77
N CYS A 231 -2.04 3.36 7.63
CA CYS A 231 -2.61 3.81 6.37
C CYS A 231 -3.68 2.83 5.86
N GLY A 232 -4.64 3.32 5.08
CA GLY A 232 -5.61 2.50 4.38
C GLY A 232 -4.99 1.75 3.20
N ARG A 233 -5.63 0.66 2.82
CA ARG A 233 -5.43 0.03 1.51
C ARG A 233 -6.27 0.82 0.52
N SER A 234 -5.65 1.55 -0.39
CA SER A 234 -6.33 2.56 -1.22
C SER A 234 -5.99 2.40 -2.69
N ASP A 235 -6.90 2.88 -3.51
CA ASP A 235 -6.65 3.16 -4.91
C ASP A 235 -6.23 4.61 -5.05
N GLY A 236 -5.33 4.92 -5.95
CA GLY A 236 -4.89 6.29 -6.13
C GLY A 236 -3.95 6.48 -7.31
N ALA A 237 -3.85 7.72 -7.75
CA ALA A 237 -2.88 8.14 -8.75
C ALA A 237 -2.45 9.58 -8.48
N SER A 238 -1.21 9.90 -8.79
CA SER A 238 -0.72 11.27 -8.77
C SER A 238 0.36 11.48 -9.82
N ALA A 239 0.53 12.72 -10.24
CA ALA A 239 1.56 13.11 -11.19
C ALA A 239 2.10 14.51 -10.89
N ILE A 240 3.36 14.74 -11.26
CA ILE A 240 4.08 16.01 -11.13
C ILE A 240 4.89 16.24 -12.40
N ILE A 241 5.01 17.52 -12.80
CA ILE A 241 5.82 17.96 -13.94
C ILE A 241 7.01 18.75 -13.41
#